data_3cfa74e1d3a9efa04f9d83052ee4b8aa
#
_entry.id   3cfa74e1d3a9efa04f9d83052ee4b8aa
#
_cell.length_a   1.000
_cell.length_b   1.000
_cell.length_c   1.000
_cell.angle_alpha   90.00
_cell.angle_beta   90.00
_cell.angle_gamma   90.00
#
_symmetry.space_group_name_H-M   'P 1'
#
loop_
_entity.id
_entity.type
_entity.pdbx_description
1 polymer ?
#
loop_
_entity_poly.entity_id
_entity_poly.type
_entity_poly.pdbx_seq_one_letter_code
_entity_poly.pdbx_strand_id
1 'polypeptide(L)'
;MFTPQIGHFNDLLILRDSEVGLILDGGEDLGNILLPKRYIPETYEIGERIKIFLYLDSDDRPIATTESPKAIAGEFAYLKVIDSTRAGSFLDWGLPKDLLLPFGEQPKRSRVGDYVVVYIYLDEISNRLVASAKLKKFISEKVPSNYKAGMEVDIMAVEKTDIGIRSIVNDKFWGFLKGEIIEKTFEFGKKTKGYVSRITEENFLDLSLQPPGYKKVSGAAEKLLNCLSLSDGGF
;
A
#
# COMPACT_ATOMS: atom_id res chain seq x y z
N MET A 1 -8.50 -24.85 -11.52
CA MET A 1 -7.57 -24.35 -12.55
C MET A 1 -6.99 -23.03 -12.01
N PHE A 2 -5.70 -22.83 -12.08
CA PHE A 2 -5.09 -21.57 -11.59
C PHE A 2 -5.23 -20.51 -12.67
N THR A 3 -5.92 -19.43 -12.40
CA THR A 3 -6.05 -18.28 -13.31
C THR A 3 -5.14 -17.16 -12.81
N PRO A 4 -4.15 -16.73 -13.58
CA PRO A 4 -3.28 -15.62 -13.21
C PRO A 4 -4.08 -14.31 -13.07
N GLN A 5 -3.73 -13.49 -12.09
CA GLN A 5 -4.43 -12.24 -11.79
C GLN A 5 -3.56 -11.03 -12.13
N ILE A 6 -4.07 -10.16 -12.99
CA ILE A 6 -3.45 -8.86 -13.29
C ILE A 6 -3.44 -7.99 -12.02
N GLY A 7 -2.32 -7.32 -11.76
CA GLY A 7 -2.14 -6.51 -10.56
C GLY A 7 -1.70 -7.29 -9.33
N HIS A 8 -1.35 -8.56 -9.48
CA HIS A 8 -0.91 -9.44 -8.38
C HIS A 8 0.37 -10.20 -8.72
N PHE A 9 1.01 -10.73 -7.68
CA PHE A 9 2.08 -11.71 -7.85
C PHE A 9 1.46 -13.06 -8.23
N ASN A 10 2.09 -13.72 -9.22
CA ASN A 10 1.69 -15.01 -9.73
C ASN A 10 2.92 -15.92 -9.85
N ASP A 11 2.74 -17.22 -9.68
CA ASP A 11 3.77 -18.23 -9.93
C ASP A 11 3.45 -18.90 -11.28
N LEU A 12 4.17 -18.49 -12.35
CA LEU A 12 3.90 -18.96 -13.72
C LEU A 12 4.98 -19.93 -14.21
N LEU A 13 4.56 -20.89 -15.03
CA LEU A 13 5.45 -21.85 -15.66
C LEU A 13 6.26 -21.19 -16.78
N ILE A 14 7.56 -21.43 -16.84
CA ILE A 14 8.43 -20.99 -17.93
C ILE A 14 8.27 -21.99 -19.08
N LEU A 15 7.68 -21.56 -20.19
CA LEU A 15 7.43 -22.41 -21.34
C LEU A 15 8.64 -22.53 -22.26
N ARG A 16 9.30 -21.40 -22.53
CA ARG A 16 10.45 -21.36 -23.46
C ARG A 16 11.15 -20.00 -23.42
N ASP A 17 12.37 -19.98 -23.94
CA ASP A 17 13.10 -18.76 -24.29
C ASP A 17 12.59 -18.14 -25.59
N SER A 18 12.81 -16.83 -25.72
CA SER A 18 12.60 -16.08 -26.96
C SER A 18 13.64 -14.95 -27.10
N GLU A 19 13.73 -14.36 -28.30
CA GLU A 19 14.65 -13.25 -28.54
C GLU A 19 14.40 -12.01 -27.66
N VAL A 20 13.19 -11.85 -27.11
CA VAL A 20 12.78 -10.68 -26.32
C VAL A 20 12.64 -10.96 -24.82
N GLY A 21 12.71 -12.23 -24.40
CA GLY A 21 12.56 -12.64 -23.00
C GLY A 21 12.06 -14.07 -22.84
N LEU A 22 11.58 -14.41 -21.63
CA LEU A 22 10.94 -15.70 -21.37
C LEU A 22 9.45 -15.63 -21.69
N ILE A 23 8.91 -16.71 -22.23
CA ILE A 23 7.48 -16.90 -22.43
C ILE A 23 6.95 -17.75 -21.29
N LEU A 24 5.97 -17.22 -20.56
CA LEU A 24 5.34 -17.81 -19.40
C LEU A 24 3.91 -18.26 -19.75
N ASP A 25 3.43 -19.27 -19.03
CA ASP A 25 2.07 -19.80 -19.18
C ASP A 25 1.06 -18.94 -18.41
N GLY A 26 0.26 -18.17 -19.13
CA GLY A 26 -0.85 -17.37 -18.58
C GLY A 26 -2.19 -18.11 -18.55
N GLY A 27 -2.22 -19.41 -18.86
CA GLY A 27 -3.46 -20.19 -18.93
C GLY A 27 -4.32 -19.89 -20.15
N GLU A 28 -5.57 -20.34 -20.10
CA GLU A 28 -6.52 -20.15 -21.22
C GLU A 28 -6.92 -18.68 -21.41
N ASP A 29 -7.02 -17.91 -20.32
CA ASP A 29 -7.53 -16.55 -20.35
C ASP A 29 -6.49 -15.53 -20.86
N LEU A 30 -5.21 -15.66 -20.46
CA LEU A 30 -4.16 -14.69 -20.76
C LEU A 30 -3.14 -15.21 -21.79
N GLY A 31 -3.18 -16.51 -22.11
CA GLY A 31 -2.29 -17.13 -23.09
C GLY A 31 -0.81 -17.01 -22.72
N ASN A 32 0.01 -16.70 -23.71
CA ASN A 32 1.46 -16.54 -23.51
C ASN A 32 1.78 -15.15 -22.97
N ILE A 33 2.48 -15.09 -21.82
CA ILE A 33 2.89 -13.86 -21.17
C ILE A 33 4.40 -13.67 -21.31
N LEU A 34 4.83 -12.49 -21.75
CA LEU A 34 6.23 -12.13 -21.88
C LEU A 34 6.81 -11.67 -20.52
N LEU A 35 7.92 -12.26 -20.11
CA LEU A 35 8.86 -11.69 -19.13
C LEU A 35 10.06 -11.12 -19.88
N PRO A 36 10.20 -9.80 -20.02
CA PRO A 36 11.29 -9.17 -20.76
C PRO A 36 12.68 -9.54 -20.24
N LYS A 37 13.69 -9.58 -21.11
CA LYS A 37 15.08 -9.97 -20.77
C LYS A 37 15.63 -9.28 -19.52
N ARG A 38 15.36 -7.99 -19.34
CA ARG A 38 15.87 -7.21 -18.19
C ARG A 38 15.34 -7.65 -16.83
N TYR A 39 14.29 -8.49 -16.81
CA TYR A 39 13.64 -8.98 -15.59
C TYR A 39 13.90 -10.47 -15.36
N ILE A 40 14.66 -11.12 -16.23
CA ILE A 40 15.02 -12.53 -16.09
C ILE A 40 16.06 -12.66 -14.96
N PRO A 41 15.85 -13.54 -13.96
CA PRO A 41 16.84 -13.80 -12.93
C PRO A 41 18.10 -14.46 -13.54
N GLU A 42 19.22 -14.39 -12.82
CA GLU A 42 20.49 -14.96 -13.28
C GLU A 42 20.42 -16.49 -13.53
N THR A 43 19.54 -17.18 -12.81
CA THR A 43 19.32 -18.63 -12.95
C THR A 43 17.83 -18.91 -13.11
N TYR A 44 17.49 -19.73 -14.08
CA TYR A 44 16.15 -20.26 -14.32
C TYR A 44 16.23 -21.55 -15.14
N GLU A 45 15.20 -22.38 -15.09
CA GLU A 45 15.07 -23.57 -15.94
C GLU A 45 13.72 -23.58 -16.65
N ILE A 46 13.71 -24.01 -17.93
CA ILE A 46 12.46 -24.20 -18.68
C ILE A 46 11.69 -25.35 -18.03
N GLY A 47 10.40 -25.15 -17.80
CA GLY A 47 9.54 -26.08 -17.08
C GLY A 47 9.44 -25.82 -15.57
N GLU A 48 10.21 -24.91 -15.01
CA GLU A 48 10.05 -24.43 -13.63
C GLU A 48 9.04 -23.27 -13.54
N ARG A 49 8.60 -23.00 -12.30
CA ARG A 49 7.74 -21.85 -12.00
C ARG A 49 8.57 -20.68 -11.50
N ILE A 50 8.21 -19.50 -11.99
CA ILE A 50 8.82 -18.25 -11.57
C ILE A 50 7.77 -17.31 -10.96
N LYS A 51 8.11 -16.72 -9.82
CA LYS A 51 7.27 -15.69 -9.19
C LYS A 51 7.47 -14.36 -9.89
N ILE A 52 6.39 -13.83 -10.47
CA ILE A 52 6.37 -12.55 -11.19
C ILE A 52 5.21 -11.68 -10.72
N PHE A 53 5.32 -10.39 -10.94
CA PHE A 53 4.19 -9.48 -10.90
C PHE A 53 3.61 -9.31 -12.30
N LEU A 54 2.29 -9.43 -12.44
CA LEU A 54 1.58 -9.36 -13.71
C LEU A 54 0.87 -8.03 -13.85
N TYR A 55 1.14 -7.29 -14.93
CA TYR A 55 0.50 -6.01 -15.22
C TYR A 55 0.29 -5.84 -16.74
N LEU A 56 -0.23 -4.68 -17.17
CA LEU A 56 -0.42 -4.40 -18.60
C LEU A 56 0.65 -3.44 -19.10
N ASP A 57 1.22 -3.71 -20.27
CA ASP A 57 2.14 -2.81 -20.96
C ASP A 57 1.40 -1.59 -21.57
N SER A 58 2.10 -0.73 -22.31
CA SER A 58 1.54 0.48 -22.92
C SER A 58 0.49 0.20 -23.99
N ASP A 59 0.49 -1.02 -24.55
CA ASP A 59 -0.46 -1.48 -25.55
C ASP A 59 -1.59 -2.33 -24.92
N ASP A 60 -1.70 -2.30 -23.56
CA ASP A 60 -2.67 -3.07 -22.76
C ASP A 60 -2.53 -4.59 -22.88
N ARG A 61 -1.33 -5.09 -23.19
CA ARG A 61 -1.05 -6.53 -23.23
C ARG A 61 -0.51 -6.98 -21.86
N PRO A 62 -0.92 -8.18 -21.39
CA PRO A 62 -0.34 -8.77 -20.19
C PRO A 62 1.18 -8.94 -20.31
N ILE A 63 1.91 -8.41 -19.34
CA ILE A 63 3.36 -8.49 -19.26
C ILE A 63 3.81 -8.79 -17.83
N ALA A 64 4.89 -9.56 -17.69
CA ALA A 64 5.45 -9.94 -16.41
C ALA A 64 6.69 -9.13 -16.05
N THR A 65 6.92 -8.97 -14.75
CA THR A 65 8.17 -8.44 -14.20
C THR A 65 8.54 -9.15 -12.90
N THR A 66 9.82 -9.26 -12.60
CA THR A 66 10.32 -9.68 -11.28
C THR A 66 10.47 -8.51 -10.31
N GLU A 67 10.30 -7.27 -10.78
CA GLU A 67 10.26 -6.10 -9.92
C GLU A 67 8.98 -6.08 -9.08
N SER A 68 9.09 -5.48 -7.89
CA SER A 68 7.96 -5.34 -6.97
C SER A 68 7.43 -3.91 -7.03
N PRO A 69 6.14 -3.73 -7.33
CA PRO A 69 5.50 -2.42 -7.20
C PRO A 69 5.43 -2.01 -5.72
N LYS A 70 5.20 -0.73 -5.46
CA LYS A 70 5.02 -0.18 -4.10
C LYS A 70 3.74 -0.68 -3.43
N ALA A 71 2.76 -1.12 -4.20
CA ALA A 71 1.54 -1.80 -3.76
C ALA A 71 0.90 -2.56 -4.92
N ILE A 72 0.05 -3.53 -4.62
CA ILE A 72 -0.65 -4.37 -5.58
C ILE A 72 -2.15 -4.01 -5.66
N ALA A 73 -2.88 -4.61 -6.59
CA ALA A 73 -4.33 -4.46 -6.63
C ALA A 73 -4.96 -4.95 -5.32
N GLY A 74 -5.95 -4.21 -4.80
CA GLY A 74 -6.55 -4.48 -3.49
C GLY A 74 -5.88 -3.79 -2.31
N GLU A 75 -4.82 -3.01 -2.53
CA GLU A 75 -4.08 -2.33 -1.47
C GLU A 75 -4.17 -0.81 -1.56
N PHE A 76 -3.95 -0.16 -0.41
CA PHE A 76 -3.75 1.27 -0.33
C PHE A 76 -2.26 1.61 -0.39
N ALA A 77 -1.95 2.72 -1.09
CA ALA A 77 -0.60 3.24 -1.21
C ALA A 77 -0.57 4.76 -1.16
N TYR A 78 0.57 5.31 -0.75
CA TYR A 78 0.86 6.75 -0.79
C TYR A 78 1.88 7.01 -1.90
N LEU A 79 1.40 7.51 -3.03
CA LEU A 79 2.17 7.58 -4.26
C LEU A 79 2.37 9.02 -4.70
N LYS A 80 3.53 9.28 -5.32
CA LYS A 80 3.87 10.57 -5.88
C LYS A 80 3.23 10.74 -7.26
N VAL A 81 2.63 11.89 -7.48
CA VAL A 81 2.18 12.34 -8.81
C VAL A 81 3.39 12.81 -9.61
N ILE A 82 3.66 12.18 -10.73
CA ILE A 82 4.83 12.47 -11.57
C ILE A 82 4.47 13.11 -12.90
N ASP A 83 3.23 12.93 -13.36
CA ASP A 83 2.73 13.57 -14.58
C ASP A 83 1.21 13.79 -14.50
N SER A 84 0.67 14.63 -15.39
CA SER A 84 -0.76 14.89 -15.52
C SER A 84 -1.12 15.18 -16.97
N THR A 85 -2.09 14.43 -17.49
CA THR A 85 -2.60 14.56 -18.88
C THR A 85 -4.10 14.84 -18.86
N ARG A 86 -4.76 14.80 -20.02
CA ARG A 86 -6.23 14.92 -20.12
C ARG A 86 -6.99 13.76 -19.49
N ALA A 87 -6.36 12.58 -19.35
CA ALA A 87 -6.97 11.38 -18.77
C ALA A 87 -6.98 11.41 -17.23
N GLY A 88 -5.97 12.00 -16.63
CA GLY A 88 -5.78 12.01 -15.18
C GLY A 88 -4.35 12.33 -14.79
N SER A 89 -4.03 12.07 -13.53
CA SER A 89 -2.68 12.13 -13.00
C SER A 89 -2.02 10.75 -13.10
N PHE A 90 -0.71 10.73 -13.31
CA PHE A 90 0.10 9.51 -13.32
C PHE A 90 0.93 9.42 -12.05
N LEU A 91 0.95 8.24 -11.45
CA LEU A 91 1.56 7.98 -10.16
C LEU A 91 2.77 7.05 -10.32
N ASP A 92 3.88 7.41 -9.65
CA ASP A 92 5.03 6.53 -9.49
C ASP A 92 4.70 5.41 -8.49
N TRP A 93 4.43 4.23 -8.98
CA TRP A 93 4.17 3.03 -8.18
C TRP A 93 5.29 2.00 -8.22
N GLY A 94 6.45 2.40 -8.78
CA GLY A 94 7.67 1.60 -8.78
C GLY A 94 7.85 0.67 -9.98
N LEU A 95 6.98 0.74 -10.99
CA LEU A 95 7.13 0.02 -12.26
C LEU A 95 7.30 0.99 -13.43
N PRO A 96 7.84 0.55 -14.58
CA PRO A 96 8.09 1.43 -15.74
C PRO A 96 6.85 2.07 -16.35
N LYS A 97 5.68 1.41 -16.29
CA LYS A 97 4.42 2.02 -16.67
C LYS A 97 3.78 2.65 -15.43
N ASP A 98 3.60 3.95 -15.46
CA ASP A 98 2.98 4.70 -14.37
C ASP A 98 1.53 4.30 -14.16
N LEU A 99 1.06 4.39 -12.91
CA LEU A 99 -0.30 4.07 -12.54
C LEU A 99 -1.22 5.27 -12.76
N LEU A 100 -2.28 5.10 -13.54
CA LEU A 100 -3.26 6.15 -13.82
C LEU A 100 -4.19 6.37 -12.61
N LEU A 101 -4.32 7.64 -12.19
CA LEU A 101 -5.35 8.14 -11.29
C LEU A 101 -6.32 9.02 -12.11
N PRO A 102 -7.44 8.49 -12.60
CA PRO A 102 -8.39 9.24 -13.42
C PRO A 102 -8.93 10.47 -12.68
N PHE A 103 -9.23 11.56 -13.40
CA PHE A 103 -9.80 12.76 -12.76
C PHE A 103 -11.15 12.48 -12.07
N GLY A 104 -11.95 11.56 -12.61
CA GLY A 104 -13.18 11.09 -11.98
C GLY A 104 -12.97 10.38 -10.64
N GLU A 105 -11.77 9.89 -10.36
CA GLU A 105 -11.40 9.24 -9.11
C GLU A 105 -10.63 10.13 -8.13
N GLN A 106 -10.52 11.44 -8.42
CA GLN A 106 -9.88 12.44 -7.57
C GLN A 106 -10.95 13.32 -6.89
N PRO A 107 -11.13 13.26 -5.55
CA PRO A 107 -12.00 14.19 -4.81
C PRO A 107 -11.52 15.64 -4.94
N LYS A 108 -10.20 15.83 -4.99
CA LYS A 108 -9.51 17.09 -5.23
C LYS A 108 -8.42 16.83 -6.27
N ARG A 109 -8.31 17.71 -7.26
CA ARG A 109 -7.26 17.58 -8.29
C ARG A 109 -5.88 17.65 -7.67
N SER A 110 -5.07 16.65 -7.95
CA SER A 110 -3.67 16.59 -7.57
C SER A 110 -2.79 17.28 -8.62
N ARG A 111 -1.62 17.75 -8.21
CA ARG A 111 -0.59 18.39 -9.05
C ARG A 111 0.64 17.52 -9.09
N VAL A 112 1.44 17.68 -10.15
CA VAL A 112 2.76 17.04 -10.23
C VAL A 112 3.60 17.44 -9.02
N GLY A 113 4.19 16.45 -8.36
CA GLY A 113 4.93 16.60 -7.10
C GLY A 113 4.12 16.32 -5.83
N ASP A 114 2.79 16.35 -5.88
CA ASP A 114 1.95 15.98 -4.75
C ASP A 114 2.10 14.49 -4.43
N TYR A 115 1.85 14.14 -3.17
CA TYR A 115 1.67 12.77 -2.74
C TYR A 115 0.20 12.53 -2.40
N VAL A 116 -0.36 11.41 -2.86
CA VAL A 116 -1.77 11.06 -2.67
C VAL A 116 -1.91 9.64 -2.13
N VAL A 117 -2.82 9.46 -1.17
CA VAL A 117 -3.24 8.11 -0.75
C VAL A 117 -4.28 7.62 -1.75
N VAL A 118 -4.05 6.45 -2.30
CA VAL A 118 -4.91 5.83 -3.30
C VAL A 118 -5.15 4.37 -2.98
N TYR A 119 -6.25 3.83 -3.49
CA TYR A 119 -6.51 2.40 -3.58
C TYR A 119 -6.26 1.96 -5.02
N ILE A 120 -5.56 0.83 -5.20
CA ILE A 120 -5.22 0.27 -6.51
C ILE A 120 -6.24 -0.84 -6.83
N TYR A 121 -6.83 -0.81 -8.01
CA TYR A 121 -7.79 -1.83 -8.43
C TYR A 121 -7.76 -2.04 -9.94
N LEU A 122 -8.26 -3.21 -10.36
CA LEU A 122 -8.54 -3.49 -11.76
C LEU A 122 -9.92 -2.92 -12.10
N ASP A 123 -9.97 -1.95 -13.00
CA ASP A 123 -11.23 -1.38 -13.48
C ASP A 123 -11.93 -2.37 -14.42
N GLU A 124 -13.12 -2.81 -14.04
CA GLU A 124 -13.87 -3.86 -14.77
C GLU A 124 -14.27 -3.44 -16.18
N ILE A 125 -14.41 -2.13 -16.43
CA ILE A 125 -14.83 -1.61 -17.74
C ILE A 125 -13.65 -1.57 -18.71
N SER A 126 -12.54 -0.99 -18.28
CA SER A 126 -11.35 -0.83 -19.12
C SER A 126 -10.39 -2.01 -19.05
N ASN A 127 -10.58 -2.90 -18.08
CA ASN A 127 -9.68 -4.01 -17.73
C ASN A 127 -8.25 -3.54 -17.42
N ARG A 128 -8.08 -2.30 -16.94
CA ARG A 128 -6.79 -1.68 -16.61
C ARG A 128 -6.62 -1.52 -15.10
N LEU A 129 -5.38 -1.63 -14.65
CA LEU A 129 -5.03 -1.21 -13.30
C LEU A 129 -5.11 0.31 -13.21
N VAL A 130 -5.88 0.80 -12.24
CA VAL A 130 -6.08 2.21 -11.98
C VAL A 130 -6.05 2.49 -10.48
N ALA A 131 -5.80 3.74 -10.13
CA ALA A 131 -5.85 4.23 -8.75
C ALA A 131 -7.14 5.04 -8.50
N SER A 132 -7.62 5.04 -7.26
CA SER A 132 -8.70 5.91 -6.80
C SER A 132 -8.30 6.59 -5.49
N ALA A 133 -8.44 7.91 -5.44
CA ALA A 133 -8.35 8.69 -4.21
C ALA A 133 -9.70 8.82 -3.49
N LYS A 134 -10.78 8.27 -4.03
CA LYS A 134 -12.10 8.17 -3.38
C LYS A 134 -12.14 6.99 -2.40
N LEU A 135 -11.27 7.04 -1.38
CA LEU A 135 -10.99 5.93 -0.46
C LEU A 135 -12.25 5.34 0.20
N LYS A 136 -13.28 6.15 0.43
CA LYS A 136 -14.56 5.71 1.03
C LYS A 136 -15.24 4.57 0.27
N LYS A 137 -14.98 4.43 -1.04
CA LYS A 137 -15.54 3.34 -1.85
C LYS A 137 -15.01 1.96 -1.47
N PHE A 138 -13.80 1.90 -0.90
CA PHE A 138 -13.03 0.68 -0.66
C PHE A 138 -12.89 0.35 0.83
N ILE A 139 -13.40 1.20 1.70
CA ILE A 139 -13.33 1.03 3.15
C ILE A 139 -14.70 0.63 3.67
N SER A 140 -14.74 -0.42 4.49
CA SER A 140 -15.96 -0.90 5.11
C SER A 140 -16.49 0.12 6.13
N GLU A 141 -17.79 0.37 6.10
CA GLU A 141 -18.48 1.22 7.08
C GLU A 141 -18.69 0.52 8.44
N LYS A 142 -18.58 -0.82 8.47
CA LYS A 142 -18.84 -1.60 9.68
C LYS A 142 -17.59 -2.33 10.13
N VAL A 143 -17.16 -2.03 11.34
CA VAL A 143 -16.11 -2.78 12.05
C VAL A 143 -16.72 -4.08 12.59
N PRO A 144 -16.16 -5.26 12.29
CA PRO A 144 -16.66 -6.52 12.79
C PRO A 144 -16.55 -6.63 14.33
N SER A 145 -17.42 -7.42 14.93
CA SER A 145 -17.48 -7.63 16.41
C SER A 145 -16.24 -8.31 17.01
N ASN A 146 -15.37 -8.89 16.18
CA ASN A 146 -14.12 -9.48 16.64
C ASN A 146 -13.02 -8.44 16.92
N TYR A 147 -13.18 -7.18 16.51
CA TYR A 147 -12.29 -6.10 16.93
C TYR A 147 -12.55 -5.75 18.40
N LYS A 148 -11.48 -5.57 19.17
CA LYS A 148 -11.54 -5.28 20.62
C LYS A 148 -10.46 -4.29 21.01
N ALA A 149 -10.69 -3.54 22.09
CA ALA A 149 -9.68 -2.71 22.70
C ALA A 149 -8.43 -3.56 23.06
N GLY A 150 -7.25 -3.02 22.75
CA GLY A 150 -5.99 -3.70 22.93
C GLY A 150 -5.51 -4.55 21.74
N MET A 151 -6.34 -4.78 20.72
CA MET A 151 -5.96 -5.53 19.53
C MET A 151 -4.89 -4.77 18.72
N GLU A 152 -3.81 -5.46 18.36
CA GLU A 152 -2.80 -4.94 17.45
C GLU A 152 -3.33 -4.90 16.01
N VAL A 153 -3.08 -3.82 15.30
CA VAL A 153 -3.55 -3.58 13.93
C VAL A 153 -2.49 -2.84 13.11
N ASP A 154 -2.56 -3.00 11.79
CA ASP A 154 -1.80 -2.17 10.85
C ASP A 154 -2.53 -0.84 10.64
N ILE A 155 -1.80 0.25 10.70
CA ILE A 155 -2.32 1.61 10.58
C ILE A 155 -1.57 2.33 9.46
N MET A 156 -2.31 2.95 8.54
CA MET A 156 -1.76 3.87 7.54
C MET A 156 -2.39 5.26 7.74
N ALA A 157 -1.58 6.26 8.07
CA ALA A 157 -2.04 7.65 8.16
C ALA A 157 -2.41 8.20 6.78
N VAL A 158 -3.59 8.82 6.68
CA VAL A 158 -4.13 9.35 5.42
C VAL A 158 -4.13 10.88 5.40
N GLU A 159 -4.69 11.49 6.44
CA GLU A 159 -4.82 12.94 6.51
C GLU A 159 -4.87 13.43 7.96
N LYS A 160 -4.43 14.67 8.17
CA LYS A 160 -4.58 15.38 9.43
C LYS A 160 -5.95 16.04 9.47
N THR A 161 -6.68 15.87 10.57
CA THR A 161 -7.97 16.48 10.85
C THR A 161 -7.92 17.23 12.19
N ASP A 162 -8.96 18.04 12.49
CA ASP A 162 -9.05 18.78 13.76
C ASP A 162 -9.12 17.86 14.99
N ILE A 163 -9.56 16.60 14.81
CA ILE A 163 -9.72 15.62 15.90
C ILE A 163 -8.58 14.61 16.01
N GLY A 164 -7.59 14.68 15.11
CA GLY A 164 -6.45 13.76 15.05
C GLY A 164 -6.09 13.33 13.63
N ILE A 165 -5.30 12.26 13.50
CA ILE A 165 -4.92 11.71 12.21
C ILE A 165 -5.91 10.64 11.80
N ARG A 166 -6.63 10.88 10.71
CA ARG A 166 -7.47 9.87 10.08
C ARG A 166 -6.61 8.83 9.39
N SER A 167 -6.90 7.58 9.67
CA SER A 167 -6.07 6.45 9.26
C SER A 167 -6.91 5.31 8.71
N ILE A 168 -6.27 4.50 7.86
CA ILE A 168 -6.80 3.22 7.38
C ILE A 168 -6.25 2.13 8.29
N VAL A 169 -7.12 1.22 8.74
CA VAL A 169 -6.78 0.11 9.64
C VAL A 169 -6.95 -1.21 8.91
N ASN A 170 -5.87 -2.03 8.88
CA ASN A 170 -5.83 -3.34 8.23
C ASN A 170 -6.36 -3.32 6.77
N ASP A 171 -6.12 -2.24 6.04
CA ASP A 171 -6.60 -1.97 4.68
C ASP A 171 -8.13 -2.09 4.50
N LYS A 172 -8.93 -1.92 5.58
CA LYS A 172 -10.38 -2.19 5.55
C LYS A 172 -11.25 -1.19 6.29
N PHE A 173 -10.75 -0.55 7.36
CA PHE A 173 -11.60 0.26 8.25
C PHE A 173 -11.03 1.64 8.47
N TRP A 174 -11.91 2.59 8.83
CA TRP A 174 -11.48 3.89 9.29
C TRP A 174 -11.11 3.87 10.77
N GLY A 175 -10.05 4.61 11.10
CA GLY A 175 -9.66 4.87 12.47
C GLY A 175 -9.07 6.26 12.65
N PHE A 176 -9.01 6.71 13.91
CA PHE A 176 -8.41 7.98 14.29
C PHE A 176 -7.33 7.78 15.34
N LEU A 177 -6.15 8.26 15.03
CA LEU A 177 -5.07 8.42 16.01
C LEU A 177 -5.23 9.75 16.72
N LYS A 178 -5.41 9.73 18.03
CA LYS A 178 -5.57 10.92 18.88
C LYS A 178 -4.34 11.14 19.74
N GLY A 179 -3.90 12.39 19.90
CA GLY A 179 -2.83 12.79 20.84
C GLY A 179 -1.73 13.65 20.21
N GLU A 180 -1.14 14.52 21.03
CA GLU A 180 -0.16 15.53 20.63
C GLU A 180 1.21 14.98 20.16
N ILE A 181 1.57 13.75 20.56
CA ILE A 181 2.87 13.13 20.24
C ILE A 181 2.94 12.64 18.80
N ILE A 182 1.80 12.47 18.15
CA ILE A 182 1.65 11.84 16.85
C ILE A 182 2.19 12.73 15.72
N GLU A 183 2.17 14.06 15.90
CA GLU A 183 2.51 15.01 14.84
C GLU A 183 3.99 14.98 14.40
N LYS A 184 4.91 14.52 15.26
CA LYS A 184 6.35 14.55 14.99
C LYS A 184 6.93 13.25 14.44
N THR A 185 6.17 12.14 14.51
CA THR A 185 6.71 10.79 14.28
C THR A 185 6.01 10.04 13.14
N PHE A 186 4.93 10.59 12.56
CA PHE A 186 4.13 9.88 11.59
C PHE A 186 4.43 10.29 10.15
N GLU A 187 4.89 9.33 9.34
CA GLU A 187 4.99 9.49 7.89
C GLU A 187 3.66 9.07 7.25
N PHE A 188 3.01 10.00 6.55
CA PHE A 188 1.78 9.69 5.82
C PHE A 188 2.03 8.57 4.80
N GLY A 189 1.05 7.67 4.68
CA GLY A 189 1.08 6.56 3.75
C GLY A 189 2.01 5.40 4.13
N LYS A 190 2.79 5.51 5.22
CA LYS A 190 3.57 4.41 5.74
C LYS A 190 2.71 3.56 6.67
N LYS A 191 2.72 2.24 6.45
CA LYS A 191 2.06 1.29 7.36
C LYS A 191 2.91 1.14 8.63
N THR A 192 2.27 1.23 9.78
CA THR A 192 2.87 1.01 11.10
C THR A 192 1.95 0.19 11.98
N LYS A 193 2.51 -0.47 12.99
CA LYS A 193 1.72 -1.17 14.01
C LYS A 193 1.15 -0.19 15.01
N GLY A 194 -0.05 -0.46 15.47
CA GLY A 194 -0.71 0.25 16.54
C GLY A 194 -1.79 -0.61 17.20
N TYR A 195 -2.57 -0.01 18.06
CA TYR A 195 -3.55 -0.73 18.89
C TYR A 195 -4.90 -0.05 18.84
N VAL A 196 -5.96 -0.84 18.83
CA VAL A 196 -7.33 -0.35 19.01
C VAL A 196 -7.50 0.10 20.46
N SER A 197 -7.80 1.38 20.68
CA SER A 197 -8.12 1.91 22.02
C SER A 197 -9.57 1.63 22.38
N ARG A 198 -10.48 1.89 21.44
CA ARG A 198 -11.93 1.61 21.56
C ARG A 198 -12.59 1.62 20.18
N ILE A 199 -13.80 1.12 20.10
CA ILE A 199 -14.69 1.26 18.95
C ILE A 199 -15.72 2.33 19.33
N THR A 200 -15.88 3.36 18.47
CA THR A 200 -16.88 4.39 18.70
C THR A 200 -18.28 3.93 18.30
N GLU A 201 -19.32 4.62 18.78
CA GLU A 201 -20.72 4.34 18.40
C GLU A 201 -20.96 4.50 16.89
N GLU A 202 -20.15 5.32 16.23
CA GLU A 202 -20.19 5.55 14.78
C GLU A 202 -19.37 4.53 13.97
N ASN A 203 -18.93 3.42 14.57
CA ASN A 203 -18.10 2.37 13.95
C ASN A 203 -16.70 2.82 13.49
N PHE A 204 -16.12 3.86 14.08
CA PHE A 204 -14.71 4.20 13.90
C PHE A 204 -13.85 3.54 14.98
N LEU A 205 -12.60 3.28 14.64
CA LEU A 205 -11.60 2.78 15.56
C LEU A 205 -10.80 3.96 16.13
N ASP A 206 -10.90 4.23 17.44
CA ASP A 206 -9.91 5.07 18.13
C ASP A 206 -8.62 4.25 18.30
N LEU A 207 -7.50 4.82 17.88
CA LEU A 207 -6.22 4.13 17.77
C LEU A 207 -5.19 4.72 18.72
N SER A 208 -4.22 3.89 19.11
CA SER A 208 -3.04 4.27 19.88
C SER A 208 -1.79 3.64 19.26
N LEU A 209 -0.65 4.32 19.34
CA LEU A 209 0.66 3.74 18.98
C LEU A 209 1.28 2.96 20.13
N GLN A 210 0.73 3.08 21.34
CA GLN A 210 1.22 2.41 22.53
C GLN A 210 0.31 1.23 22.90
N PRO A 211 0.88 0.11 23.35
CA PRO A 211 0.09 -1.03 23.81
C PRO A 211 -0.77 -0.65 25.02
N PRO A 212 -1.90 -1.33 25.22
CA PRO A 212 -2.77 -1.09 26.38
C PRO A 212 -2.00 -1.32 27.69
N GLY A 213 -2.23 -0.43 28.67
CA GLY A 213 -1.56 -0.49 29.96
C GLY A 213 -0.19 0.21 30.03
N TYR A 214 0.32 0.74 28.93
CA TYR A 214 1.50 1.60 28.95
C TYR A 214 1.18 2.91 29.68
N LYS A 215 1.52 2.96 30.97
CA LYS A 215 1.48 4.21 31.73
C LYS A 215 2.63 5.06 31.19
N LYS A 216 2.32 6.21 30.61
CA LYS A 216 3.30 7.26 30.28
C LYS A 216 4.16 7.48 31.51
N VAL A 217 5.41 7.02 31.50
CA VAL A 217 6.39 7.47 32.48
C VAL A 217 6.42 8.98 32.30
N SER A 218 5.98 9.72 33.29
CA SER A 218 5.85 11.17 33.22
C SER A 218 7.19 11.74 32.77
N GLY A 219 7.20 12.81 31.95
CA GLY A 219 8.43 13.43 31.46
C GLY A 219 9.44 13.86 32.52
N ALA A 220 9.09 13.76 33.82
CA ALA A 220 9.96 13.85 34.98
C ALA A 220 10.88 12.62 35.11
N ALA A 221 10.42 11.41 34.81
CA ALA A 221 11.25 10.20 34.87
C ALA A 221 12.19 10.08 33.67
N GLU A 222 11.80 10.57 32.49
CA GLU A 222 12.68 10.69 31.31
C GLU A 222 13.81 11.74 31.56
N LYS A 223 13.48 12.85 32.21
CA LYS A 223 14.48 13.83 32.65
C LYS A 223 15.42 13.27 33.72
N LEU A 224 14.92 12.46 34.66
CA LEU A 224 15.73 11.78 35.68
C LEU A 224 16.66 10.72 35.04
N LEU A 225 16.18 9.92 34.08
CA LEU A 225 16.99 8.94 33.35
C LEU A 225 18.10 9.64 32.54
N ASN A 226 17.79 10.75 31.86
CA ASN A 226 18.79 11.55 31.15
C ASN A 226 19.77 12.25 32.08
N CYS A 227 19.37 12.69 33.27
CA CYS A 227 20.28 13.22 34.27
C CYS A 227 21.22 12.15 34.88
N LEU A 228 20.71 10.93 35.10
CA LEU A 228 21.51 9.82 35.61
C LEU A 228 22.51 9.29 34.57
N SER A 229 22.15 9.24 33.28
CA SER A 229 23.08 8.86 32.23
C SER A 229 24.17 9.89 31.93
N LEU A 230 23.98 11.14 32.35
CA LEU A 230 25.00 12.21 32.25
C LEU A 230 25.93 12.29 33.50
N SER A 231 25.57 11.64 34.62
CA SER A 231 26.35 11.61 35.84
C SER A 231 27.30 10.40 35.98
N ASP A 232 27.20 9.38 35.13
CA ASP A 232 28.10 8.20 35.10
C ASP A 232 29.34 8.36 34.19
N GLY A 233 29.65 9.57 33.76
CA GLY A 233 30.79 9.90 32.90
C GLY A 233 31.89 10.69 33.61
N GLY A 234 32.15 10.39 34.85
CA GLY A 234 33.22 11.12 35.60
C GLY A 234 33.87 10.29 36.69
N PHE A 235 34.87 9.49 36.30
CA PHE A 235 36.09 9.18 37.05
C PHE A 235 37.13 8.62 36.10
#